data_0f551dd3beaa6f0cf18a7117317f4605
#
_entry.id   0f551dd3beaa6f0cf18a7117317f4605
#
_cell.length_a   1.000
_cell.length_b   1.000
_cell.length_c   1.000
_cell.angle_alpha   90.00
_cell.angle_beta   90.00
_cell.angle_gamma   90.00
#
_symmetry.space_group_name_H-M   'P 1'
#
loop_
_entity.id
_entity.type
_entity.pdbx_description
1 polymer ?
#
loop_
_entity_poly.entity_id
_entity_poly.type
_entity_poly.pdbx_seq_one_letter_code
_entity_poly.pdbx_strand_id
1 'polypeptide(L)'
;MKKISFIFIFFLFSSSLLANDNKKEIDKLFVQLKSALNFENSKKIEDKIWDLWTTHPSRNNLTKLLADGSSAMMDNKLDAAYDKFTEVIELDPNWAEAWNKRATVLYLMGKYELSQADIDKVLKIEKRHFGALTGQGLVQTALKNYQKAIDSYIEAHKVHPFM
;
A
#
# COMPACT_ATOMS: atom_id res chain seq x y z
N MET A 1 18.22 -38.66 -3.61
CA MET A 1 18.21 -37.21 -3.43
C MET A 1 17.45 -36.44 -4.54
N LYS A 2 16.26 -36.88 -4.95
CA LYS A 2 15.48 -36.24 -6.05
C LYS A 2 14.06 -35.82 -5.69
N LYS A 3 13.64 -35.87 -4.40
CA LYS A 3 12.26 -35.55 -4.00
C LYS A 3 12.04 -34.13 -3.41
N ILE A 4 13.11 -33.36 -3.14
CA ILE A 4 13.01 -32.05 -2.51
C ILE A 4 12.69 -30.93 -3.53
N SER A 5 13.12 -31.10 -4.80
CA SER A 5 12.88 -30.07 -5.85
C SER A 5 11.42 -29.89 -6.26
N PHE A 6 10.56 -30.92 -6.14
CA PHE A 6 9.18 -30.83 -6.57
C PHE A 6 8.28 -30.04 -5.62
N ILE A 7 8.55 -30.06 -4.32
CA ILE A 7 7.74 -29.33 -3.32
C ILE A 7 8.01 -27.82 -3.41
N PHE A 8 9.24 -27.41 -3.68
CA PHE A 8 9.59 -25.98 -3.83
C PHE A 8 8.96 -25.33 -5.06
N ILE A 9 8.87 -26.05 -6.18
CA ILE A 9 8.26 -25.56 -7.42
C ILE A 9 6.73 -25.41 -7.24
N PHE A 10 6.07 -26.32 -6.51
CA PHE A 10 4.63 -26.24 -6.26
C PHE A 10 4.25 -25.05 -5.36
N PHE A 11 5.09 -24.72 -4.37
CA PHE A 11 4.86 -23.54 -3.49
C PHE A 11 5.04 -22.21 -4.23
N LEU A 12 6.01 -22.11 -5.13
CA LEU A 12 6.20 -20.90 -5.95
C LEU A 12 5.05 -20.70 -6.96
N PHE A 13 4.48 -21.79 -7.49
CA PHE A 13 3.36 -21.72 -8.43
C PHE A 13 2.05 -21.29 -7.77
N SER A 14 1.78 -21.71 -6.54
CA SER A 14 0.56 -21.32 -5.81
C SER A 14 0.58 -19.84 -5.37
N SER A 15 1.72 -19.32 -4.93
CA SER A 15 1.84 -17.91 -4.52
C SER A 15 1.71 -16.93 -5.70
N SER A 16 2.24 -17.28 -6.86
CA SER A 16 2.10 -16.46 -8.07
C SER A 16 0.66 -16.43 -8.60
N LEU A 17 -0.09 -17.51 -8.45
CA LEU A 17 -1.50 -17.58 -8.84
C LEU A 17 -2.37 -16.67 -7.98
N LEU A 18 -2.23 -16.75 -6.66
CA LEU A 18 -2.96 -15.91 -5.70
C LEU A 18 -2.66 -14.42 -5.88
N ALA A 19 -1.40 -14.05 -6.10
CA ALA A 19 -1.02 -12.67 -6.39
C ALA A 19 -1.64 -12.15 -7.69
N ASN A 20 -1.74 -13.01 -8.72
CA ASN A 20 -2.38 -12.66 -9.99
C ASN A 20 -3.90 -12.50 -9.85
N ASP A 21 -4.55 -13.31 -9.04
CA ASP A 21 -6.00 -13.22 -8.80
C ASP A 21 -6.34 -11.96 -7.98
N ASN A 22 -5.56 -11.61 -6.97
CA ASN A 22 -5.70 -10.34 -6.25
C ASN A 22 -5.53 -9.13 -7.17
N LYS A 23 -4.56 -9.17 -8.08
CA LYS A 23 -4.35 -8.09 -9.05
C LYS A 23 -5.57 -7.90 -9.96
N LYS A 24 -6.13 -8.99 -10.48
CA LYS A 24 -7.35 -8.93 -11.33
C LYS A 24 -8.54 -8.36 -10.56
N GLU A 25 -8.71 -8.75 -9.29
CA GLU A 25 -9.82 -8.22 -8.47
C GLU A 25 -9.60 -6.73 -8.16
N ILE A 26 -8.39 -6.29 -7.86
CA ILE A 26 -8.05 -4.87 -7.69
C ILE A 26 -8.36 -4.09 -8.98
N ASP A 27 -7.98 -4.60 -10.16
CA ASP A 27 -8.26 -3.95 -11.45
C ASP A 27 -9.76 -3.77 -11.68
N LYS A 28 -10.57 -4.78 -11.36
CA LYS A 28 -12.03 -4.72 -11.44
C LYS A 28 -12.62 -3.70 -10.45
N LEU A 29 -12.11 -3.67 -9.21
CA LEU A 29 -12.56 -2.70 -8.20
C LEU A 29 -12.24 -1.27 -8.62
N PHE A 30 -11.11 -0.99 -9.24
CA PHE A 30 -10.79 0.34 -9.76
C PHE A 30 -11.72 0.77 -10.91
N VAL A 31 -12.16 -0.16 -11.76
CA VAL A 31 -13.19 0.15 -12.77
C VAL A 31 -14.51 0.53 -12.09
N GLN A 32 -14.92 -0.22 -11.07
CA GLN A 32 -16.13 0.07 -10.29
C GLN A 32 -16.01 1.40 -9.52
N LEU A 33 -14.84 1.68 -8.93
CA LEU A 33 -14.59 2.92 -8.18
C LEU A 33 -14.78 4.17 -9.05
N LYS A 34 -14.27 4.12 -10.30
CA LYS A 34 -14.43 5.21 -11.26
C LYS A 34 -15.88 5.42 -11.71
N SER A 35 -16.68 4.37 -11.71
CA SER A 35 -18.09 4.40 -12.12
C SER A 35 -19.07 4.43 -10.95
N ALA A 36 -18.59 4.64 -9.72
CA ALA A 36 -19.42 4.74 -8.53
C ALA A 36 -20.43 5.90 -8.68
N LEU A 37 -21.70 5.63 -8.34
CA LEU A 37 -22.77 6.60 -8.53
C LEU A 37 -22.91 7.60 -7.38
N ASN A 38 -22.38 7.26 -6.22
CA ASN A 38 -22.44 8.08 -5.01
C ASN A 38 -21.32 7.70 -4.03
N PHE A 39 -21.16 8.52 -2.99
CA PHE A 39 -20.14 8.34 -1.95
C PHE A 39 -20.26 6.98 -1.24
N GLU A 40 -21.48 6.52 -0.91
CA GLU A 40 -21.66 5.26 -0.19
C GLU A 40 -21.16 4.04 -0.99
N ASN A 41 -21.49 4.00 -2.28
CA ASN A 41 -21.01 2.94 -3.17
C ASN A 41 -19.49 3.01 -3.35
N SER A 42 -18.95 4.22 -3.51
CA SER A 42 -17.52 4.46 -3.60
C SER A 42 -16.80 3.96 -2.35
N LYS A 43 -17.32 4.28 -1.16
CA LYS A 43 -16.74 3.86 0.12
C LYS A 43 -16.70 2.33 0.28
N LYS A 44 -17.76 1.62 -0.10
CA LYS A 44 -17.79 0.15 -0.06
C LYS A 44 -16.74 -0.48 -0.98
N ILE A 45 -16.45 0.15 -2.12
CA ILE A 45 -15.43 -0.32 -3.08
C ILE A 45 -14.04 0.01 -2.54
N GLU A 46 -13.85 1.22 -2.01
CA GLU A 46 -12.62 1.65 -1.36
C GLU A 46 -12.21 0.68 -0.25
N ASP A 47 -13.13 0.32 0.66
CA ASP A 47 -12.88 -0.60 1.76
C ASP A 47 -12.39 -1.97 1.26
N LYS A 48 -12.95 -2.50 0.17
CA LYS A 48 -12.48 -3.75 -0.45
C LYS A 48 -11.06 -3.62 -1.03
N ILE A 49 -10.73 -2.47 -1.63
CA ILE A 49 -9.38 -2.21 -2.13
C ILE A 49 -8.40 -2.18 -0.96
N TRP A 50 -8.74 -1.51 0.14
CA TRP A 50 -7.92 -1.48 1.35
C TRP A 50 -7.73 -2.88 1.94
N ASP A 51 -8.78 -3.71 2.01
CA ASP A 51 -8.69 -5.08 2.49
C ASP A 51 -7.69 -5.90 1.66
N LEU A 52 -7.73 -5.77 0.34
CA LEU A 52 -6.79 -6.46 -0.56
C LEU A 52 -5.35 -5.92 -0.42
N TRP A 53 -5.15 -4.63 -0.21
CA TRP A 53 -3.83 -4.05 -0.04
C TRP A 53 -3.21 -4.37 1.32
N THR A 54 -4.03 -4.43 2.39
CA THR A 54 -3.55 -4.68 3.76
C THR A 54 -3.45 -6.17 4.10
N THR A 55 -3.96 -7.06 3.22
CA THR A 55 -3.87 -8.51 3.37
C THR A 55 -2.83 -9.09 2.41
N HIS A 56 -1.78 -9.70 2.94
CA HIS A 56 -0.78 -10.36 2.10
C HIS A 56 -1.35 -11.62 1.45
N PRO A 57 -1.25 -11.79 0.11
CA PRO A 57 -1.98 -12.82 -0.63
C PRO A 57 -1.63 -14.27 -0.26
N SER A 58 -0.49 -14.51 0.36
CA SER A 58 -0.03 -15.88 0.66
C SER A 58 0.67 -16.06 2.00
N ARG A 59 0.91 -14.98 2.77
CA ARG A 59 1.68 -15.03 4.02
C ARG A 59 0.98 -14.28 5.15
N ASN A 60 0.13 -14.99 5.91
CA ASN A 60 -0.64 -14.42 7.02
C ASN A 60 0.24 -13.81 8.13
N ASN A 61 1.46 -14.31 8.31
CA ASN A 61 2.42 -13.73 9.24
C ASN A 61 2.83 -12.30 8.85
N LEU A 62 2.95 -11.99 7.56
CA LEU A 62 3.23 -10.62 7.10
C LEU A 62 2.02 -9.71 7.29
N THR A 63 0.80 -10.19 7.03
CA THR A 63 -0.43 -9.45 7.34
C THR A 63 -0.47 -9.09 8.82
N LYS A 64 -0.16 -10.05 9.70
CA LYS A 64 -0.11 -9.78 11.14
C LYS A 64 0.96 -8.77 11.50
N LEU A 65 2.16 -8.90 10.96
CA LEU A 65 3.27 -7.98 11.21
C LEU A 65 2.93 -6.55 10.77
N LEU A 66 2.27 -6.39 9.62
CA LEU A 66 1.76 -5.10 9.13
C LEU A 66 0.70 -4.52 10.09
N ALA A 67 -0.20 -5.36 10.59
CA ALA A 67 -1.22 -4.96 11.56
C ALA A 67 -0.60 -4.53 12.90
N ASP A 68 0.41 -5.28 13.39
CA ASP A 68 1.15 -4.93 14.61
C ASP A 68 1.86 -3.57 14.47
N GLY A 69 2.47 -3.30 13.31
CA GLY A 69 3.04 -1.99 12.99
C GLY A 69 1.99 -0.87 12.95
N SER A 70 0.82 -1.15 12.38
CA SER A 70 -0.30 -0.20 12.34
C SER A 70 -0.83 0.11 13.73
N SER A 71 -0.91 -0.88 14.62
CA SER A 71 -1.28 -0.68 16.03
C SER A 71 -0.25 0.20 16.75
N ALA A 72 1.04 -0.07 16.57
CA ALA A 72 2.11 0.75 17.16
C ALA A 72 2.03 2.21 16.67
N MET A 73 1.71 2.43 15.40
CA MET A 73 1.53 3.77 14.82
C MET A 73 0.31 4.48 15.47
N MET A 74 -0.81 3.79 15.66
CA MET A 74 -1.99 4.34 16.34
C MET A 74 -1.70 4.69 17.82
N ASP A 75 -0.85 3.92 18.48
CA ASP A 75 -0.36 4.19 19.83
C ASP A 75 0.69 5.32 19.87
N ASN A 76 0.99 5.96 18.76
CA ASN A 76 2.07 6.97 18.59
C ASN A 76 3.48 6.44 18.92
N LYS A 77 3.69 5.12 18.85
CA LYS A 77 5.00 4.44 19.01
C LYS A 77 5.69 4.39 17.64
N LEU A 78 6.08 5.56 17.11
CA LEU A 78 6.49 5.71 15.72
C LEU A 78 7.76 4.92 15.37
N ASP A 79 8.75 4.84 16.27
CA ASP A 79 9.97 4.06 16.04
C ASP A 79 9.64 2.56 15.93
N ALA A 80 8.81 2.02 16.83
CA ALA A 80 8.39 0.63 16.78
C ALA A 80 7.56 0.32 15.53
N ALA A 81 6.71 1.24 15.07
CA ALA A 81 5.96 1.11 13.83
C ALA A 81 6.91 1.08 12.61
N TYR A 82 7.89 1.99 12.57
CA TYR A 82 8.92 2.05 11.54
C TYR A 82 9.69 0.72 11.42
N ASP A 83 10.14 0.17 12.55
CA ASP A 83 10.88 -1.09 12.58
C ASP A 83 10.01 -2.25 12.05
N LYS A 84 8.75 -2.33 12.48
CA LYS A 84 7.80 -3.34 12.00
C LYS A 84 7.58 -3.27 10.48
N PHE A 85 7.33 -2.08 9.94
CA PHE A 85 7.15 -1.94 8.50
C PHE A 85 8.44 -2.17 7.72
N THR A 86 9.60 -1.86 8.30
CA THR A 86 10.90 -2.18 7.70
C THR A 86 11.09 -3.69 7.63
N GLU A 87 10.77 -4.44 8.68
CA GLU A 87 10.81 -5.90 8.69
C GLU A 87 9.89 -6.51 7.60
N VAL A 88 8.67 -5.96 7.44
CA VAL A 88 7.76 -6.40 6.36
C VAL A 88 8.37 -6.15 4.98
N ILE A 89 8.96 -4.98 4.75
CA ILE A 89 9.59 -4.60 3.48
C ILE A 89 10.79 -5.52 3.16
N GLU A 90 11.60 -5.85 4.14
CA GLU A 90 12.73 -6.78 3.97
C GLU A 90 12.26 -8.19 3.58
N LEU A 91 11.15 -8.64 4.16
CA LEU A 91 10.55 -9.95 3.87
C LEU A 91 9.80 -9.98 2.53
N ASP A 92 9.17 -8.87 2.10
CA ASP A 92 8.55 -8.72 0.80
C ASP A 92 8.62 -7.27 0.27
N PRO A 93 9.68 -6.93 -0.45
CA PRO A 93 9.84 -5.59 -1.02
C PRO A 93 8.83 -5.25 -2.13
N ASN A 94 8.03 -6.22 -2.60
CA ASN A 94 7.02 -6.02 -3.63
C ASN A 94 5.62 -5.75 -3.05
N TRP A 95 5.45 -5.77 -1.73
CA TRP A 95 4.18 -5.44 -1.11
C TRP A 95 4.06 -3.92 -0.89
N ALA A 96 3.31 -3.26 -1.77
CA ALA A 96 3.19 -1.80 -1.81
C ALA A 96 2.72 -1.20 -0.47
N GLU A 97 1.78 -1.86 0.22
CA GLU A 97 1.22 -1.32 1.47
C GLU A 97 2.24 -1.23 2.60
N ALA A 98 3.24 -2.10 2.64
CA ALA A 98 4.30 -1.99 3.65
C ALA A 98 5.10 -0.69 3.50
N TRP A 99 5.45 -0.32 2.26
CA TRP A 99 6.08 0.96 1.94
C TRP A 99 5.16 2.14 2.26
N ASN A 100 3.86 2.04 1.92
CA ASN A 100 2.87 3.09 2.21
C ASN A 100 2.74 3.35 3.71
N LYS A 101 2.69 2.30 4.53
CA LYS A 101 2.64 2.41 6.00
C LYS A 101 3.92 3.04 6.55
N ARG A 102 5.10 2.63 6.06
CA ARG A 102 6.36 3.23 6.52
C ARG A 102 6.48 4.68 6.08
N ALA A 103 6.05 5.03 4.88
CA ALA A 103 5.99 6.41 4.41
C ALA A 103 5.13 7.28 5.33
N THR A 104 3.97 6.77 5.78
CA THR A 104 3.11 7.47 6.74
C THR A 104 3.83 7.72 8.07
N VAL A 105 4.52 6.72 8.61
CA VAL A 105 5.31 6.88 9.84
C VAL A 105 6.41 7.91 9.66
N LEU A 106 7.15 7.85 8.55
CA LEU A 106 8.21 8.82 8.24
C LEU A 106 7.67 10.25 8.13
N TYR A 107 6.49 10.43 7.52
CA TYR A 107 5.80 11.72 7.49
C TYR A 107 5.48 12.22 8.91
N LEU A 108 4.91 11.37 9.77
CA LEU A 108 4.61 11.70 11.16
C LEU A 108 5.86 12.04 11.99
N MET A 109 7.01 11.45 11.65
CA MET A 109 8.31 11.77 12.25
C MET A 109 8.94 13.06 11.67
N GLY A 110 8.31 13.73 10.71
CA GLY A 110 8.87 14.89 10.01
C GLY A 110 9.99 14.57 9.02
N LYS A 111 10.21 13.29 8.67
CA LYS A 111 11.25 12.82 7.75
C LYS A 111 10.70 12.79 6.31
N TYR A 112 10.36 13.96 5.78
CA TYR A 112 9.56 14.11 4.56
C TYR A 112 10.25 13.56 3.30
N GLU A 113 11.55 13.74 3.14
CA GLU A 113 12.31 13.23 1.99
C GLU A 113 12.35 11.69 1.99
N LEU A 114 12.49 11.07 3.16
CA LEU A 114 12.44 9.61 3.28
C LEU A 114 11.03 9.07 3.03
N SER A 115 10.00 9.79 3.52
CA SER A 115 8.61 9.48 3.23
C SER A 115 8.34 9.52 1.72
N GLN A 116 8.84 10.56 1.01
CA GLN A 116 8.71 10.64 -0.45
C GLN A 116 9.39 9.47 -1.16
N ALA A 117 10.58 9.06 -0.72
CA ALA A 117 11.28 7.92 -1.30
C ALA A 117 10.48 6.61 -1.17
N ASP A 118 9.82 6.38 -0.04
CA ASP A 118 8.94 5.23 0.16
C ASP A 118 7.67 5.32 -0.70
N ILE A 119 7.04 6.51 -0.80
CA ILE A 119 5.90 6.76 -1.70
C ILE A 119 6.27 6.43 -3.15
N ASP A 120 7.45 6.82 -3.61
CA ASP A 120 7.92 6.51 -4.97
C ASP A 120 7.99 4.99 -5.21
N LYS A 121 8.34 4.19 -4.18
CA LYS A 121 8.29 2.72 -4.25
C LYS A 121 6.86 2.22 -4.38
N VAL A 122 5.93 2.76 -3.58
CA VAL A 122 4.50 2.40 -3.67
C VAL A 122 3.99 2.65 -5.09
N LEU A 123 4.19 3.86 -5.62
CA LEU A 123 3.67 4.27 -6.92
C LEU A 123 4.34 3.56 -8.11
N LYS A 124 5.54 3.02 -7.91
CA LYS A 124 6.19 2.13 -8.88
C LYS A 124 5.51 0.76 -8.93
N ILE A 125 5.04 0.23 -7.79
CA ILE A 125 4.37 -1.08 -7.67
C ILE A 125 2.90 -0.95 -8.07
N GLU A 126 2.17 0.02 -7.52
CA GLU A 126 0.77 0.31 -7.81
C GLU A 126 0.55 1.82 -8.04
N LYS A 127 0.48 2.20 -9.30
CA LYS A 127 0.33 3.62 -9.71
C LYS A 127 -0.97 4.26 -9.26
N ARG A 128 -1.99 3.44 -8.97
CA ARG A 128 -3.33 3.88 -8.55
C ARG A 128 -3.50 3.87 -7.03
N HIS A 129 -2.39 3.72 -6.28
CA HIS A 129 -2.46 3.69 -4.83
C HIS A 129 -2.87 5.07 -4.29
N PHE A 130 -4.18 5.31 -4.18
CA PHE A 130 -4.71 6.63 -3.84
C PHE A 130 -4.24 7.14 -2.46
N GLY A 131 -4.02 6.23 -1.49
CA GLY A 131 -3.41 6.60 -0.20
C GLY A 131 -1.99 7.15 -0.37
N ALA A 132 -1.17 6.55 -1.23
CA ALA A 132 0.18 7.03 -1.52
C ALA A 132 0.16 8.35 -2.32
N LEU A 133 -0.76 8.50 -3.28
CA LEU A 133 -0.93 9.75 -4.02
C LEU A 133 -1.34 10.91 -3.09
N THR A 134 -2.26 10.66 -2.14
CA THR A 134 -2.62 11.64 -1.12
C THR A 134 -1.46 11.93 -0.16
N GLY A 135 -0.77 10.87 0.29
CA GLY A 135 0.44 10.99 1.10
C GLY A 135 1.52 11.82 0.41
N GLN A 136 1.71 11.65 -0.90
CA GLN A 136 2.61 12.49 -1.71
C GLN A 136 2.20 13.96 -1.66
N GLY A 137 0.91 14.25 -1.81
CA GLY A 137 0.39 15.62 -1.68
C GLY A 137 0.73 16.23 -0.31
N LEU A 138 0.55 15.49 0.77
CA LEU A 138 0.90 15.93 2.13
C LEU A 138 2.40 16.18 2.28
N VAL A 139 3.24 15.25 1.82
CA VAL A 139 4.71 15.38 1.86
C VAL A 139 5.18 16.59 1.06
N GLN A 140 4.68 16.76 -0.18
CA GLN A 140 5.06 17.89 -1.02
C GLN A 140 4.59 19.23 -0.44
N THR A 141 3.45 19.26 0.27
CA THR A 141 2.99 20.43 1.03
C THR A 141 3.95 20.77 2.15
N ALA A 142 4.39 19.77 2.95
CA ALA A 142 5.35 19.96 4.03
C ALA A 142 6.71 20.46 3.51
N LEU A 143 7.13 19.99 2.35
CA LEU A 143 8.34 20.42 1.62
C LEU A 143 8.16 21.77 0.88
N LYS A 144 6.99 22.41 0.99
CA LYS A 144 6.62 23.68 0.31
C LYS A 144 6.64 23.59 -1.24
N ASN A 145 6.56 22.40 -1.80
CA ASN A 145 6.47 22.14 -3.24
C ASN A 145 5.00 22.15 -3.68
N TYR A 146 4.31 23.27 -3.52
CA TYR A 146 2.84 23.36 -3.65
C TYR A 146 2.30 22.91 -4.99
N GLN A 147 3.01 23.17 -6.11
CA GLN A 147 2.55 22.69 -7.42
C GLN A 147 2.56 21.15 -7.49
N LYS A 148 3.61 20.50 -6.99
CA LYS A 148 3.68 19.03 -6.93
C LYS A 148 2.62 18.45 -6.01
N ALA A 149 2.29 19.15 -4.90
CA ALA A 149 1.22 18.74 -4.02
C ALA A 149 -0.14 18.75 -4.73
N ILE A 150 -0.46 19.84 -5.46
CA ILE A 150 -1.68 19.96 -6.24
C ILE A 150 -1.76 18.85 -7.29
N ASP A 151 -0.68 18.63 -8.05
CA ASP A 151 -0.62 17.59 -9.07
C ASP A 151 -0.89 16.20 -8.46
N SER A 152 -0.33 15.92 -7.27
CA SER A 152 -0.55 14.65 -6.56
C SER A 152 -2.01 14.45 -6.13
N TYR A 153 -2.65 15.51 -5.61
CA TYR A 153 -4.08 15.45 -5.25
C TYR A 153 -4.99 15.30 -6.48
N ILE A 154 -4.65 15.94 -7.60
CA ILE A 154 -5.36 15.77 -8.86
C ILE A 154 -5.26 14.31 -9.34
N GLU A 155 -4.07 13.71 -9.29
CA GLU A 155 -3.90 12.29 -9.65
C GLU A 155 -4.67 11.36 -8.69
N ALA A 156 -4.66 11.63 -7.38
CA ALA A 156 -5.47 10.89 -6.40
C ALA A 156 -6.97 10.96 -6.76
N HIS A 157 -7.48 12.15 -7.05
CA HIS A 157 -8.87 12.36 -7.43
C HIS A 157 -9.25 11.69 -8.77
N LYS A 158 -8.36 11.65 -9.76
CA LYS A 158 -8.57 10.90 -11.01
C LYS A 158 -8.74 9.40 -10.77
N VAL A 159 -8.05 8.87 -9.76
CA VAL A 159 -8.14 7.46 -9.37
C VAL A 159 -9.39 7.19 -8.53
N HIS A 160 -9.70 8.10 -7.62
CA HIS A 160 -10.79 7.99 -6.65
C HIS A 160 -11.62 9.29 -6.61
N PRO A 161 -12.64 9.43 -7.47
CA PRO A 161 -13.38 10.69 -7.65
C PRO A 161 -14.17 11.18 -6.42
N PHE A 162 -14.39 10.30 -5.43
CA PHE A 162 -15.14 10.62 -4.20
C PHE A 162 -14.22 10.82 -2.97
N MET A 163 -12.90 10.87 -3.18
CA MET A 163 -11.93 11.10 -2.12
C MET A 163 -11.86 12.59 -1.74
#